data_1fe2df5512f9ac0181e5f0af7c8279ad
#
_entry.id   1fe2df5512f9ac0181e5f0af7c8279ad
#
_cell.length_a   1.000
_cell.length_b   1.000
_cell.length_c   1.000
_cell.angle_alpha   90.00
_cell.angle_beta   90.00
_cell.angle_gamma   90.00
#
_symmetry.space_group_name_H-M   'P 1'
#
loop_
_entity.id
_entity.type
_entity.pdbx_description
1 polymer ?
#
loop_
_entity_poly.entity_id
_entity_poly.type
_entity_poly.pdbx_seq_one_letter_code
_entity_poly.pdbx_strand_id
1 'polypeptide(L)' 'MLANSHKSWEDAAQNAVKEASKTVKNISSVNVNNFSITVKDGKVDEYRVNVKVTFFVDNK' A
#
# COMPACT_ATOMS: atom_id res chain seq x y z
N MET A 1 3.10 -0.47 6.77
CA MET A 1 1.99 0.41 6.32
C MET A 1 0.87 -0.44 5.75
N LEU A 2 -0.34 -0.12 6.10
CA LEU A 2 -1.52 -0.84 5.65
C LEU A 2 -2.32 0.07 4.72
N ALA A 3 -2.67 -0.44 3.55
CA ALA A 3 -3.49 0.29 2.59
C ALA A 3 -4.60 -0.61 2.06
N ASN A 4 -5.67 -0.02 1.60
CA ASN A 4 -6.80 -0.76 1.10
C ASN A 4 -7.43 -0.09 -0.13
N SER A 5 -8.25 -0.85 -0.81
CA SER A 5 -8.99 -0.40 -1.96
C SER A 5 -10.21 -1.29 -2.18
N HIS A 6 -11.27 -0.73 -2.71
CA HIS A 6 -12.43 -1.50 -3.14
C HIS A 6 -12.27 -2.03 -4.58
N LYS A 7 -11.21 -1.65 -5.27
CA LYS A 7 -11.02 -1.99 -6.69
C LYS A 7 -10.10 -3.18 -6.91
N SER A 8 -8.91 -3.17 -6.32
CA SER A 8 -7.91 -4.21 -6.58
C SER A 8 -6.72 -4.06 -5.63
N TRP A 9 -5.86 -5.09 -5.60
CA TRP A 9 -4.61 -5.01 -4.87
C TRP A 9 -3.66 -3.98 -5.49
N GLU A 10 -3.65 -3.86 -6.82
CA GLU A 10 -2.87 -2.83 -7.51
C GLU A 10 -3.28 -1.44 -7.04
N ASP A 11 -4.57 -1.19 -6.98
CA ASP A 11 -5.07 0.09 -6.52
C ASP A 11 -4.74 0.31 -5.05
N ALA A 12 -4.81 -0.73 -4.23
CA ALA A 12 -4.40 -0.65 -2.83
C ALA A 12 -2.92 -0.30 -2.70
N ALA A 13 -2.06 -0.90 -3.52
CA ALA A 13 -0.63 -0.60 -3.54
C ALA A 13 -0.38 0.85 -3.98
N GLN A 14 -1.10 1.31 -4.99
CA GLN A 14 -1.04 2.71 -5.43
C GLN A 14 -1.41 3.66 -4.29
N ASN A 15 -2.46 3.33 -3.55
CA ASN A 15 -2.87 4.12 -2.40
C ASN A 15 -1.79 4.17 -1.33
N ALA A 16 -1.09 3.05 -1.12
CA ALA A 16 0.03 3.00 -0.18
C ALA A 16 1.16 3.95 -0.60
N VAL A 17 1.53 3.92 -1.88
CA VAL A 17 2.57 4.80 -2.42
C VAL A 17 2.15 6.26 -2.29
N LYS A 18 0.92 6.55 -2.66
CA LYS A 18 0.38 7.90 -2.59
C LYS A 18 0.40 8.44 -1.17
N GLU A 19 0.02 7.62 -0.21
CA GLU A 19 -0.01 8.01 1.20
C GLU A 19 1.39 8.21 1.75
N ALA A 20 2.31 7.30 1.43
CA ALA A 20 3.70 7.40 1.86
C ALA A 20 4.38 8.63 1.25
N SER A 21 4.05 8.98 0.02
CA SER A 21 4.64 10.12 -0.67
C SER A 21 4.28 11.46 -0.05
N LYS A 22 3.28 11.51 0.80
CA LYS A 22 2.92 12.74 1.52
C LYS A 22 3.94 13.08 2.60
N THR A 23 4.60 12.09 3.17
CA THR A 23 5.55 12.28 4.27
C THR A 23 6.97 11.94 3.91
N VAL A 24 7.17 11.06 2.92
CA VAL A 24 8.49 10.60 2.49
C VAL A 24 8.68 10.95 1.02
N LYS A 25 9.72 11.71 0.71
CA LYS A 25 9.93 12.21 -0.65
C LYS A 25 10.67 11.26 -1.57
N ASN A 26 11.64 10.53 -1.05
CA ASN A 26 12.55 9.74 -1.88
C ASN A 26 12.28 8.25 -1.75
N ILE A 27 11.07 7.85 -2.12
CA ILE A 27 10.70 6.43 -2.07
C ILE A 27 11.41 5.70 -3.19
N SER A 28 12.19 4.69 -2.84
CA SER A 28 12.89 3.87 -3.84
C SER A 28 12.08 2.63 -4.20
N SER A 29 11.41 2.03 -3.25
CA SER A 29 10.60 0.85 -3.52
C SER A 29 9.54 0.65 -2.45
N VAL A 30 8.52 -0.11 -2.81
CA VAL A 30 7.47 -0.54 -1.90
C VAL A 30 7.35 -2.05 -2.05
N ASN A 31 7.58 -2.75 -0.96
CA ASN A 31 7.46 -4.22 -0.95
C ASN A 31 6.17 -4.60 -0.26
N VAL A 32 5.39 -5.45 -0.91
CA VAL A 32 4.16 -5.94 -0.34
C VAL A 32 4.47 -7.17 0.52
N ASN A 33 4.26 -7.07 1.82
CA ASN A 33 4.53 -8.16 2.74
C ASN A 33 3.42 -9.20 2.72
N ASN A 34 2.19 -8.76 2.68
CA ASN A 34 1.07 -9.69 2.56
C ASN A 34 -0.14 -9.02 1.95
N PHE A 35 -1.02 -9.87 1.46
CA PHE A 35 -2.30 -9.49 0.87
C PHE A 35 -3.41 -10.09 1.70
N SER A 36 -4.53 -9.39 1.78
CA SER A 36 -5.74 -9.94 2.37
C SER A 36 -6.95 -9.31 1.71
N ILE A 37 -8.08 -9.94 1.90
CA ILE A 37 -9.35 -9.38 1.45
C ILE A 37 -10.33 -9.44 2.61
N THR A 38 -11.26 -8.51 2.63
CA THR A 38 -12.41 -8.60 3.51
C THR A 38 -13.61 -9.03 2.68
N VAL A 39 -14.48 -9.80 3.28
CA VAL A 39 -15.64 -10.36 2.60
C VAL A 39 -16.90 -9.87 3.29
N LYS A 40 -17.86 -9.44 2.51
CA LYS A 40 -19.16 -9.01 2.99
C LYS A 40 -20.25 -9.61 2.11
N ASP A 41 -21.19 -10.31 2.73
CA ASP A 41 -22.31 -10.95 2.04
C ASP A 41 -21.86 -11.88 0.89
N GLY A 42 -20.78 -12.63 1.12
CA GLY A 42 -20.26 -13.58 0.14
C GLY A 42 -19.49 -12.93 -1.01
N LYS A 43 -19.21 -11.64 -0.93
CA LYS A 43 -18.50 -10.91 -1.97
C LYS A 43 -17.30 -10.19 -1.38
N VAL A 44 -16.26 -9.98 -2.19
CA VAL A 44 -15.10 -9.21 -1.78
C VAL A 44 -15.52 -7.77 -1.52
N ASP A 45 -15.24 -7.29 -0.32
CA ASP A 45 -15.53 -5.91 0.06
C ASP A 45 -14.32 -5.02 -0.18
N GLU A 46 -13.19 -5.38 0.41
CA GLU A 46 -11.96 -4.60 0.25
C GLU A 46 -10.78 -5.50 -0.05
N TYR A 47 -9.84 -4.96 -0.82
CA TYR A 47 -8.51 -5.52 -1.00
C TYR A 47 -7.58 -4.76 -0.07
N ARG A 48 -6.78 -5.50 0.69
CA ARG A 48 -5.83 -4.91 1.65
C ARG A 48 -4.42 -5.37 1.37
N VAL A 49 -3.48 -4.46 1.49
CA VAL A 49 -2.06 -4.78 1.37
C VAL A 49 -1.33 -4.22 2.58
N ASN A 50 -0.37 -4.98 3.08
CA ASN A 50 0.56 -4.50 4.09
C ASN A 50 1.92 -4.37 3.42
N VAL A 51 2.45 -3.15 3.38
CA VAL A 51 3.64 -2.85 2.61
C VAL A 51 4.75 -2.31 3.49
N LYS A 52 5.98 -2.57 3.05
CA LYS A 52 7.18 -1.98 3.62
C LYS A 52 7.71 -0.97 2.61
N VAL A 53 7.84 0.27 3.02
CA VAL A 53 8.34 1.34 2.18
C VAL A 53 9.83 1.51 2.41
N THR A 54 10.60 1.51 1.34
CA THR A 54 12.03 1.78 1.37
C THR A 54 12.28 3.13 0.71
N PHE A 55 13.10 3.94 1.33
CA PHE A 55 13.41 5.26 0.81
C PHE A 55 14.88 5.58 0.98
N PHE A 56 15.35 6.52 0.17
CA PHE A 56 16.71 7.02 0.28
C PHE A 56 16.79 8.16 1.27
N VAL A 57 17.81 8.12 2.11
CA VAL A 57 18.13 9.25 2.97
C VAL A 57 19.21 10.06 2.27
N ASP A 58 18.93 11.32 2.05
CA ASP A 58 19.88 12.23 1.43
C ASP A 58 20.70 12.89 2.53
N ASN A 59 21.96 12.50 2.64
CA ASN A 59 22.85 12.96 3.67
C ASN A 59 23.73 14.11 3.18
N LYS A 60 23.14 15.19 2.91
CA LYS A 60 23.97 16.37 2.59
C LYS A 60 24.24 17.22 3.78
#